data_2a8bc3c271254bb7e409b18ff66afcb0
#
_entry.id   2a8bc3c271254bb7e409b18ff66afcb0
#
_cell.length_a   1.000
_cell.length_b   1.000
_cell.length_c   1.000
_cell.angle_alpha   90.00
_cell.angle_beta   90.00
_cell.angle_gamma   90.00
#
_symmetry.space_group_name_H-M   'P 1'
#
loop_
_entity.id
_entity.type
_entity.pdbx_description
1 polymer ?
#
loop_
_entity_poly.entity_id
_entity_poly.type
_entity_poly.pdbx_seq_one_letter_code
_entity_poly.pdbx_strand_id
1 'polypeptide(L)'
;KIEDLETTLSSLFMGRQKVFFTLGQDEVLDKVLMKSFNSVRAGQRRGGVVPSEIQALEPLIHEMRLIKSKHEIALMRKSANISVDAHKRVFKNCKPGVFEYQIEADIIHEFGKNGSVPAYTSIVASGENACTLHYISNREEMKAGQLLLTDAGSEYEMYAADITRTIPVSGTYSKEQKEIYELVLEVQKTAIENVKPGQTFEGLQSGAIKGLTQGLKKLGLLKGQIDQLIKSEAYKDFYMHGIGHWLGMDVHDVGSYMDEKGKSKKFQPGMVLTIEPGIYISKKNRNVPLEYRGIGIRIEDDVLVTKSGCEVLTKALPKEIDEIESIMAIN
;
A
#
# COMPACT_ATOMS: atom_id res chain seq x y z
N LYS A 1 -22.29 -30.82 2.73
CA LYS A 1 -23.10 -29.69 3.19
C LYS A 1 -22.55 -29.19 4.50
N ILE A 2 -22.88 -27.98 4.93
CA ILE A 2 -22.34 -27.38 6.17
C ILE A 2 -22.79 -28.15 7.42
N GLU A 3 -23.99 -28.74 7.37
CA GLU A 3 -24.54 -29.56 8.44
C GLU A 3 -23.70 -30.83 8.70
N ASP A 4 -22.97 -31.30 7.68
CA ASP A 4 -22.15 -32.52 7.75
C ASP A 4 -20.70 -32.21 8.15
N LEU A 5 -20.36 -30.95 8.45
CA LEU A 5 -18.96 -30.51 8.65
C LEU A 5 -18.27 -31.27 9.78
N GLU A 6 -18.91 -31.42 10.94
CA GLU A 6 -18.35 -32.14 12.10
C GLU A 6 -18.01 -33.60 11.77
N THR A 7 -18.94 -34.29 11.10
CA THR A 7 -18.77 -35.69 10.69
C THR A 7 -17.67 -35.84 9.65
N THR A 8 -17.66 -34.92 8.67
CA THR A 8 -16.65 -34.86 7.60
C THR A 8 -15.26 -34.62 8.17
N LEU A 9 -15.10 -33.62 9.04
CA LEU A 9 -13.82 -33.33 9.70
C LEU A 9 -13.35 -34.53 10.55
N SER A 10 -14.25 -35.16 11.30
CA SER A 10 -13.91 -36.35 12.09
C SER A 10 -13.35 -37.45 11.20
N SER A 11 -13.95 -37.68 10.02
CA SER A 11 -13.44 -38.69 9.08
C SER A 11 -12.10 -38.32 8.47
N LEU A 12 -11.89 -37.03 8.16
CA LEU A 12 -10.63 -36.52 7.61
C LEU A 12 -9.48 -36.57 8.62
N PHE A 13 -9.75 -36.44 9.91
CA PHE A 13 -8.74 -36.45 10.97
C PHE A 13 -8.23 -37.87 11.27
N MET A 14 -9.01 -38.88 10.99
CA MET A 14 -8.57 -40.28 11.22
C MET A 14 -7.31 -40.61 10.41
N GLY A 15 -6.31 -41.14 11.08
CA GLY A 15 -5.05 -41.53 10.46
C GLY A 15 -4.10 -40.36 10.15
N ARG A 16 -4.44 -39.13 10.55
CA ARG A 16 -3.58 -37.95 10.38
C ARG A 16 -2.82 -37.64 11.67
N GLN A 17 -1.59 -37.19 11.55
CA GLN A 17 -0.76 -36.73 12.68
C GLN A 17 -0.92 -35.24 12.93
N LYS A 18 -1.15 -34.44 11.88
CA LYS A 18 -1.19 -32.97 11.91
C LYS A 18 -2.43 -32.45 11.20
N VAL A 19 -3.00 -31.37 11.75
CA VAL A 19 -4.05 -30.57 11.14
C VAL A 19 -3.56 -29.13 11.02
N PHE A 20 -3.74 -28.53 9.85
CA PHE A 20 -3.49 -27.11 9.62
C PHE A 20 -4.81 -26.36 9.79
N PHE A 21 -4.88 -25.52 10.81
CA PHE A 21 -6.07 -24.74 11.12
C PHE A 21 -5.69 -23.52 11.98
N THR A 22 -6.32 -22.38 11.69
CA THR A 22 -6.13 -21.15 12.46
C THR A 22 -7.17 -21.05 13.55
N LEU A 23 -6.76 -21.31 14.78
CA LEU A 23 -7.62 -21.17 15.96
C LEU A 23 -7.82 -19.69 16.32
N GLY A 24 -9.02 -19.37 16.80
CA GLY A 24 -9.34 -18.04 17.36
C GLY A 24 -9.87 -17.02 16.35
N GLN A 25 -10.02 -17.37 15.07
CA GLN A 25 -10.62 -16.48 14.08
C GLN A 25 -12.15 -16.61 14.00
N ASP A 26 -12.67 -17.83 14.20
CA ASP A 26 -14.11 -18.11 14.15
C ASP A 26 -14.49 -19.09 15.26
N GLU A 27 -15.20 -18.61 16.27
CA GLU A 27 -15.62 -19.43 17.42
C GLU A 27 -16.49 -20.64 17.02
N VAL A 28 -17.28 -20.54 15.97
CA VAL A 28 -18.17 -21.63 15.54
C VAL A 28 -17.32 -22.73 14.93
N LEU A 29 -16.40 -22.38 14.03
CA LEU A 29 -15.47 -23.33 13.42
C LEU A 29 -14.52 -23.94 14.46
N ASP A 30 -14.02 -23.16 15.43
CA ASP A 30 -13.20 -23.66 16.53
C ASP A 30 -13.94 -24.74 17.33
N LYS A 31 -15.22 -24.49 17.68
CA LYS A 31 -16.06 -25.45 18.41
C LYS A 31 -16.31 -26.71 17.59
N VAL A 32 -16.58 -26.60 16.30
CA VAL A 32 -16.75 -27.76 15.40
C VAL A 32 -15.47 -28.58 15.31
N LEU A 33 -14.31 -27.91 15.13
CA LEU A 33 -13.00 -28.54 15.09
C LEU A 33 -12.74 -29.32 16.40
N MET A 34 -12.94 -28.70 17.54
CA MET A 34 -12.73 -29.35 18.86
C MET A 34 -13.64 -30.54 19.09
N LYS A 35 -14.92 -30.46 18.68
CA LYS A 35 -15.85 -31.60 18.73
C LYS A 35 -15.36 -32.75 17.83
N SER A 36 -14.91 -32.43 16.60
CA SER A 36 -14.37 -33.42 15.67
C SER A 36 -13.13 -34.11 16.25
N PHE A 37 -12.21 -33.37 16.89
CA PHE A 37 -11.08 -33.97 17.62
C PHE A 37 -11.53 -34.92 18.74
N ASN A 38 -12.51 -34.51 19.54
CA ASN A 38 -13.01 -35.35 20.65
C ASN A 38 -13.68 -36.63 20.13
N SER A 39 -14.42 -36.55 19.03
CA SER A 39 -15.04 -37.69 18.36
C SER A 39 -13.97 -38.72 17.92
N VAL A 40 -12.91 -38.24 17.27
CA VAL A 40 -11.80 -39.13 16.81
C VAL A 40 -11.03 -39.72 17.99
N ARG A 41 -10.77 -38.95 19.06
CA ARG A 41 -10.13 -39.43 20.30
C ARG A 41 -10.90 -40.56 20.98
N ALA A 42 -12.21 -40.50 20.95
CA ALA A 42 -13.05 -41.58 21.50
C ALA A 42 -12.81 -42.94 20.79
N GLY A 43 -12.41 -42.89 19.51
CA GLY A 43 -12.03 -44.07 18.71
C GLY A 43 -10.60 -44.59 18.93
N GLN A 44 -9.73 -43.81 19.60
CA GLN A 44 -8.29 -44.13 19.76
C GLN A 44 -8.01 -45.46 20.50
N ARG A 45 -8.88 -45.82 21.43
CA ARG A 45 -8.77 -47.10 22.16
C ARG A 45 -8.83 -48.34 21.25
N ARG A 46 -9.26 -48.17 20.00
CA ARG A 46 -9.32 -49.24 18.97
C ARG A 46 -8.14 -49.20 18.00
N GLY A 47 -7.03 -48.49 18.34
CA GLY A 47 -5.82 -48.39 17.52
C GLY A 47 -5.86 -47.29 16.46
N GLY A 48 -6.82 -46.35 16.51
CA GLY A 48 -6.87 -45.21 15.59
C GLY A 48 -5.78 -44.18 15.85
N VAL A 49 -5.13 -43.68 14.80
CA VAL A 49 -4.23 -42.53 14.85
C VAL A 49 -5.06 -41.28 14.91
N VAL A 50 -4.77 -40.40 15.85
CA VAL A 50 -5.46 -39.11 16.08
C VAL A 50 -4.44 -37.99 15.92
N PRO A 51 -4.81 -36.85 15.34
CA PRO A 51 -3.88 -35.74 15.22
C PRO A 51 -3.36 -35.30 16.60
N SER A 52 -2.05 -35.17 16.69
CA SER A 52 -1.34 -34.70 17.90
C SER A 52 -0.94 -33.24 17.80
N GLU A 53 -0.99 -32.66 16.60
CA GLU A 53 -0.56 -31.30 16.33
C GLU A 53 -1.65 -30.51 15.60
N ILE A 54 -1.92 -29.29 16.05
CA ILE A 54 -2.64 -28.25 15.31
C ILE A 54 -1.62 -27.18 14.99
N GLN A 55 -1.42 -26.90 13.72
CA GLN A 55 -0.51 -25.86 13.24
C GLN A 55 -1.31 -24.77 12.52
N ALA A 56 -0.99 -23.51 12.78
CA ALA A 56 -1.58 -22.40 12.05
C ALA A 56 -1.36 -22.54 10.54
N LEU A 57 -2.40 -22.28 9.76
CA LEU A 57 -2.36 -22.38 8.29
C LEU A 57 -1.70 -21.15 7.65
N GLU A 58 -1.87 -19.99 8.27
CA GLU A 58 -1.46 -18.69 7.73
C GLU A 58 0.01 -18.63 7.31
N PRO A 59 0.99 -19.09 8.11
CA PRO A 59 2.38 -18.98 7.71
C PRO A 59 2.67 -19.66 6.36
N LEU A 60 1.98 -20.77 6.06
CA LEU A 60 2.13 -21.48 4.80
C LEU A 60 1.49 -20.69 3.65
N ILE A 61 0.25 -20.24 3.84
CA ILE A 61 -0.49 -19.51 2.81
C ILE A 61 0.15 -18.14 2.56
N HIS A 62 0.60 -17.44 3.61
CA HIS A 62 1.23 -16.14 3.49
C HIS A 62 2.54 -16.20 2.70
N GLU A 63 3.38 -17.23 2.94
CA GLU A 63 4.61 -17.41 2.16
C GLU A 63 4.31 -17.77 0.68
N MET A 64 3.26 -18.54 0.41
CA MET A 64 2.82 -18.84 -0.96
C MET A 64 2.32 -17.58 -1.67
N ARG A 65 1.54 -16.72 -0.98
CA ARG A 65 1.01 -15.46 -1.54
C ARG A 65 2.10 -14.42 -1.78
N LEU A 66 3.19 -14.48 -1.02
CA LEU A 66 4.26 -13.49 -1.11
C LEU A 66 4.98 -13.53 -2.47
N ILE A 67 5.19 -14.72 -3.03
CA ILE A 67 5.84 -14.92 -4.33
C ILE A 67 4.78 -15.15 -5.40
N LYS A 68 4.53 -14.14 -6.21
CA LYS A 68 3.51 -14.17 -7.25
C LYS A 68 3.97 -14.99 -8.47
N SER A 69 3.10 -15.85 -8.95
CA SER A 69 3.26 -16.56 -10.22
C SER A 69 3.17 -15.60 -11.43
N LYS A 70 3.52 -16.07 -12.61
CA LYS A 70 3.38 -15.26 -13.85
C LYS A 70 1.94 -14.86 -14.12
N HIS A 71 0.97 -15.71 -13.77
CA HIS A 71 -0.45 -15.43 -13.96
C HIS A 71 -0.93 -14.32 -13.01
N GLU A 72 -0.59 -14.43 -11.73
CA GLU A 72 -0.90 -13.40 -10.73
C GLU A 72 -0.28 -12.05 -11.11
N ILE A 73 0.98 -12.02 -11.53
CA ILE A 73 1.63 -10.80 -12.01
C ILE A 73 0.90 -10.20 -13.22
N ALA A 74 0.35 -11.04 -14.13
CA ALA A 74 -0.43 -10.54 -15.27
C ALA A 74 -1.74 -9.88 -14.82
N LEU A 75 -2.42 -10.43 -13.81
CA LEU A 75 -3.62 -9.83 -13.21
C LEU A 75 -3.28 -8.51 -12.51
N MET A 76 -2.20 -8.46 -11.73
CA MET A 76 -1.73 -7.24 -11.08
C MET A 76 -1.37 -6.13 -12.08
N ARG A 77 -0.71 -6.48 -13.20
CA ARG A 77 -0.48 -5.51 -14.30
C ARG A 77 -1.79 -4.98 -14.90
N LYS A 78 -2.80 -5.84 -15.03
CA LYS A 78 -4.11 -5.41 -15.51
C LYS A 78 -4.78 -4.46 -14.53
N SER A 79 -4.77 -4.79 -13.23
CA SER A 79 -5.27 -3.91 -12.17
C SER A 79 -4.52 -2.56 -12.14
N ALA A 80 -3.18 -2.60 -12.18
CA ALA A 80 -2.36 -1.39 -12.25
C ALA A 80 -2.72 -0.51 -13.47
N ASN A 81 -2.91 -1.09 -14.66
CA ASN A 81 -3.28 -0.33 -15.85
C ASN A 81 -4.67 0.31 -15.74
N ILE A 82 -5.65 -0.39 -15.16
CA ILE A 82 -6.99 0.17 -14.90
C ILE A 82 -6.87 1.36 -13.94
N SER A 83 -6.06 1.23 -12.88
CA SER A 83 -5.81 2.32 -11.93
C SER A 83 -5.09 3.50 -12.57
N VAL A 84 -4.11 3.25 -13.44
CA VAL A 84 -3.43 4.29 -14.25
C VAL A 84 -4.43 5.08 -15.09
N ASP A 85 -5.37 4.41 -15.75
CA ASP A 85 -6.37 5.09 -16.58
C ASP A 85 -7.36 5.90 -15.74
N ALA A 86 -7.73 5.41 -14.54
CA ALA A 86 -8.52 6.18 -13.58
C ALA A 86 -7.80 7.46 -13.13
N HIS A 87 -6.52 7.38 -12.77
CA HIS A 87 -5.70 8.55 -12.40
C HIS A 87 -5.52 9.54 -13.56
N LYS A 88 -5.34 9.07 -14.80
CA LYS A 88 -5.33 9.97 -15.98
C LYS A 88 -6.64 10.72 -16.15
N ARG A 89 -7.77 10.07 -15.82
CA ARG A 89 -9.07 10.73 -15.81
C ARG A 89 -9.15 11.79 -14.70
N VAL A 90 -8.58 11.54 -13.52
CA VAL A 90 -8.44 12.54 -12.45
C VAL A 90 -7.66 13.75 -12.96
N PHE A 91 -6.50 13.56 -13.62
CA PHE A 91 -5.70 14.68 -14.19
C PHE A 91 -6.52 15.53 -15.15
N LYS A 92 -7.37 14.91 -15.94
CA LYS A 92 -8.23 15.60 -16.91
C LYS A 92 -9.36 16.40 -16.26
N ASN A 93 -9.94 15.89 -15.16
CA ASN A 93 -11.15 16.46 -14.57
C ASN A 93 -10.87 17.35 -13.34
N CYS A 94 -9.62 17.33 -12.82
CA CYS A 94 -9.20 18.13 -11.69
C CYS A 94 -9.12 19.61 -12.08
N LYS A 95 -9.97 20.44 -11.44
CA LYS A 95 -9.98 21.90 -11.60
C LYS A 95 -10.68 22.56 -10.43
N PRO A 96 -10.46 23.87 -10.21
CA PRO A 96 -11.17 24.61 -9.17
C PRO A 96 -12.69 24.54 -9.32
N GLY A 97 -13.42 24.42 -8.21
CA GLY A 97 -14.89 24.33 -8.18
C GLY A 97 -15.43 22.90 -8.29
N VAL A 98 -14.60 21.91 -8.61
CA VAL A 98 -14.98 20.49 -8.57
C VAL A 98 -14.84 19.98 -7.13
N PHE A 99 -15.77 19.13 -6.68
CA PHE A 99 -15.72 18.52 -5.36
C PHE A 99 -14.94 17.19 -5.38
N GLU A 100 -14.32 16.83 -4.26
CA GLU A 100 -13.54 15.61 -4.09
C GLU A 100 -14.36 14.37 -4.45
N TYR A 101 -15.65 14.29 -4.05
CA TYR A 101 -16.54 13.16 -4.39
C TYR A 101 -16.84 13.04 -5.89
N GLN A 102 -16.72 14.12 -6.66
CA GLN A 102 -16.90 14.06 -8.11
C GLN A 102 -15.70 13.38 -8.77
N ILE A 103 -14.50 13.63 -8.26
CA ILE A 103 -13.28 12.93 -8.67
C ILE A 103 -13.35 11.46 -8.25
N GLU A 104 -13.82 11.16 -7.03
CA GLU A 104 -14.04 9.78 -6.59
C GLU A 104 -15.02 9.04 -7.51
N ALA A 105 -16.11 9.70 -7.93
CA ALA A 105 -17.07 9.11 -8.87
C ALA A 105 -16.42 8.82 -10.24
N ASP A 106 -15.51 9.66 -10.71
CA ASP A 106 -14.74 9.43 -11.95
C ASP A 106 -13.81 8.20 -11.83
N ILE A 107 -13.19 8.00 -10.68
CA ILE A 107 -12.34 6.84 -10.38
C ILE A 107 -13.19 5.56 -10.38
N ILE A 108 -14.30 5.55 -9.63
CA ILE A 108 -15.21 4.40 -9.54
C ILE A 108 -15.80 4.06 -10.92
N HIS A 109 -16.15 5.08 -11.72
CA HIS A 109 -16.62 4.87 -13.08
C HIS A 109 -15.58 4.14 -13.94
N GLU A 110 -14.30 4.55 -13.88
CA GLU A 110 -13.26 3.91 -14.69
C GLU A 110 -13.00 2.47 -14.24
N PHE A 111 -13.03 2.20 -12.94
CA PHE A 111 -12.93 0.83 -12.41
C PHE A 111 -14.09 -0.04 -12.91
N GLY A 112 -15.34 0.39 -12.71
CA GLY A 112 -16.52 -0.35 -13.11
C GLY A 112 -16.60 -0.60 -14.61
N LYS A 113 -16.22 0.38 -15.45
CA LYS A 113 -16.15 0.24 -16.91
C LYS A 113 -15.19 -0.88 -17.36
N ASN A 114 -14.17 -1.15 -16.58
CA ASN A 114 -13.18 -2.19 -16.85
C ASN A 114 -13.47 -3.52 -16.12
N GLY A 115 -14.66 -3.68 -15.49
CA GLY A 115 -15.04 -4.89 -14.76
C GLY A 115 -14.27 -5.11 -13.47
N SER A 116 -13.75 -4.03 -12.88
CA SER A 116 -13.04 -4.04 -11.60
C SER A 116 -13.82 -3.25 -10.54
N VAL A 117 -13.40 -3.38 -9.30
CA VAL A 117 -13.96 -2.66 -8.15
C VAL A 117 -12.84 -1.87 -7.46
N PRO A 118 -13.14 -0.88 -6.60
CA PRO A 118 -12.12 -0.29 -5.74
C PRO A 118 -11.51 -1.36 -4.82
N ALA A 119 -10.17 -1.42 -4.73
CA ALA A 119 -9.47 -2.30 -3.81
C ALA A 119 -9.61 -1.82 -2.35
N TYR A 120 -9.82 -0.52 -2.18
CA TYR A 120 -10.05 0.17 -0.91
C TYR A 120 -10.85 1.45 -1.15
N THR A 121 -11.33 2.08 -0.07
CA THR A 121 -11.99 3.38 -0.16
C THR A 121 -10.97 4.42 -0.65
N SER A 122 -11.23 5.01 -1.81
CA SER A 122 -10.34 6.00 -2.41
C SER A 122 -10.16 7.23 -1.52
N ILE A 123 -8.95 7.71 -1.45
CA ILE A 123 -8.58 8.98 -0.81
C ILE A 123 -8.51 10.03 -1.90
N VAL A 124 -9.36 11.06 -1.79
CA VAL A 124 -9.38 12.21 -2.69
C VAL A 124 -9.29 13.45 -1.80
N ALA A 125 -8.08 13.93 -1.57
CA ALA A 125 -7.76 14.89 -0.52
C ALA A 125 -7.20 16.19 -1.08
N SER A 126 -8.01 17.25 -1.07
CA SER A 126 -7.60 18.59 -1.54
C SER A 126 -7.03 19.46 -0.42
N GLY A 127 -6.00 20.26 -0.75
CA GLY A 127 -5.37 21.19 0.18
C GLY A 127 -4.88 20.52 1.47
N GLU A 128 -5.30 21.03 2.64
CA GLU A 128 -4.87 20.51 3.93
C GLU A 128 -5.39 19.09 4.27
N ASN A 129 -6.45 18.62 3.58
CA ASN A 129 -6.95 17.26 3.73
C ASN A 129 -5.88 16.22 3.38
N ALA A 130 -4.99 16.54 2.45
CA ALA A 130 -3.84 15.71 2.08
C ALA A 130 -2.86 15.44 3.24
N CYS A 131 -2.93 16.21 4.33
CA CYS A 131 -2.15 15.94 5.54
C CYS A 131 -2.79 14.89 6.47
N THR A 132 -3.96 14.35 6.13
CA THR A 132 -4.62 13.25 6.84
C THR A 132 -4.42 11.98 6.04
N LEU A 133 -3.61 11.04 6.53
CA LEU A 133 -3.14 9.87 5.75
C LEU A 133 -4.27 9.05 5.13
N HIS A 134 -5.33 8.77 5.90
CA HIS A 134 -6.50 8.01 5.45
C HIS A 134 -7.74 8.91 5.42
N TYR A 135 -7.67 9.99 4.63
CA TYR A 135 -8.81 10.90 4.43
C TYR A 135 -9.79 10.28 3.43
N ILE A 136 -10.96 9.88 3.90
CA ILE A 136 -12.00 9.21 3.09
C ILE A 136 -13.33 9.96 3.05
N SER A 137 -13.39 11.17 3.61
CA SER A 137 -14.63 11.96 3.59
C SER A 137 -14.97 12.44 2.18
N ASN A 138 -13.97 12.83 1.40
CA ASN A 138 -14.07 13.25 -0.01
C ASN A 138 -15.21 14.27 -0.27
N ARG A 139 -15.33 15.32 0.59
CA ARG A 139 -16.49 16.22 0.56
C ARG A 139 -16.17 17.66 0.20
N GLU A 140 -14.91 18.06 0.26
CA GLU A 140 -14.53 19.46 0.08
C GLU A 140 -14.52 19.87 -1.38
N GLU A 141 -14.79 21.17 -1.61
CA GLU A 141 -14.61 21.81 -2.91
C GLU A 141 -13.14 22.14 -3.14
N MET A 142 -12.59 21.72 -4.26
CA MET A 142 -11.21 22.01 -4.65
C MET A 142 -11.06 23.47 -5.04
N LYS A 143 -10.04 24.15 -4.51
CA LYS A 143 -9.80 25.57 -4.72
C LYS A 143 -8.52 25.82 -5.51
N ALA A 144 -8.49 26.92 -6.24
CA ALA A 144 -7.29 27.38 -6.94
C ALA A 144 -6.09 27.48 -5.96
N GLY A 145 -4.91 27.04 -6.42
CA GLY A 145 -3.68 27.05 -5.64
C GLY A 145 -3.52 25.86 -4.67
N GLN A 146 -4.53 25.01 -4.52
CA GLN A 146 -4.42 23.76 -3.74
C GLN A 146 -3.75 22.66 -4.56
N LEU A 147 -3.26 21.64 -3.84
CA LEU A 147 -2.94 20.32 -4.39
C LEU A 147 -4.12 19.39 -4.18
N LEU A 148 -4.25 18.39 -5.07
CA LEU A 148 -5.10 17.24 -4.92
C LEU A 148 -4.23 16.00 -4.80
N LEU A 149 -4.22 15.36 -3.62
CA LEU A 149 -3.67 14.04 -3.41
C LEU A 149 -4.77 13.03 -3.68
N THR A 150 -4.57 12.16 -4.65
CA THR A 150 -5.46 11.04 -4.95
C THR A 150 -4.71 9.75 -4.71
N ASP A 151 -5.27 8.90 -3.85
CA ASP A 151 -4.77 7.56 -3.55
C ASP A 151 -5.92 6.58 -3.81
N ALA A 152 -5.77 5.81 -4.90
CA ALA A 152 -6.82 4.95 -5.42
C ALA A 152 -6.23 3.81 -6.26
N GLY A 153 -6.67 2.60 -5.95
CA GLY A 153 -6.33 1.40 -6.70
C GLY A 153 -7.55 0.55 -6.99
N SER A 154 -7.53 -0.13 -8.13
CA SER A 154 -8.56 -1.10 -8.51
C SER A 154 -8.22 -2.49 -7.98
N GLU A 155 -9.25 -3.31 -7.80
CA GLU A 155 -9.14 -4.76 -7.66
C GLU A 155 -9.70 -5.42 -8.92
N TYR A 156 -8.87 -6.16 -9.63
CA TYR A 156 -9.25 -6.91 -10.80
C TYR A 156 -8.96 -8.39 -10.58
N GLU A 157 -10.01 -9.24 -10.68
CA GLU A 157 -9.90 -10.70 -10.48
C GLU A 157 -9.16 -11.03 -9.16
N MET A 158 -9.56 -10.38 -8.06
CA MET A 158 -9.01 -10.54 -6.72
C MET A 158 -7.57 -10.02 -6.52
N TYR A 159 -7.00 -9.25 -7.45
CA TYR A 159 -5.67 -8.65 -7.31
C TYR A 159 -5.75 -7.13 -7.31
N ALA A 160 -5.20 -6.55 -6.24
CA ALA A 160 -5.19 -5.11 -6.01
C ALA A 160 -4.05 -4.39 -6.75
N ALA A 161 -4.28 -3.11 -7.02
CA ALA A 161 -3.26 -2.10 -7.28
C ALA A 161 -3.36 -1.00 -6.23
N ASP A 162 -2.29 -0.23 -6.07
CA ASP A 162 -2.22 0.88 -5.13
C ASP A 162 -1.39 2.01 -5.73
N ILE A 163 -2.01 3.17 -5.94
CA ILE A 163 -1.36 4.30 -6.59
C ILE A 163 -1.72 5.61 -5.90
N THR A 164 -0.72 6.37 -5.52
CA THR A 164 -0.92 7.77 -5.13
C THR A 164 -0.26 8.72 -6.11
N ARG A 165 -0.98 9.77 -6.48
CA ARG A 165 -0.46 10.96 -7.16
C ARG A 165 -0.97 12.22 -6.47
N THR A 166 -0.10 13.24 -6.46
CA THR A 166 -0.46 14.56 -5.93
C THR A 166 -0.28 15.58 -7.05
N ILE A 167 -1.36 16.24 -7.49
CA ILE A 167 -1.39 17.14 -8.64
C ILE A 167 -1.90 18.53 -8.25
N PRO A 168 -1.52 19.61 -8.97
CA PRO A 168 -1.99 20.96 -8.69
C PRO A 168 -3.40 21.17 -9.24
N VAL A 169 -4.34 21.60 -8.40
CA VAL A 169 -5.74 21.83 -8.80
C VAL A 169 -5.86 22.87 -9.93
N SER A 170 -4.95 23.85 -9.97
CA SER A 170 -4.91 24.90 -11.02
C SER A 170 -4.00 24.57 -12.20
N GLY A 171 -3.52 23.34 -12.33
CA GLY A 171 -2.66 22.90 -13.43
C GLY A 171 -1.18 23.24 -13.28
N THR A 172 -0.79 24.06 -12.30
CA THR A 172 0.60 24.42 -12.02
C THR A 172 0.89 24.41 -10.53
N TYR A 173 2.05 23.91 -10.15
CA TYR A 173 2.51 23.93 -8.75
C TYR A 173 3.06 25.31 -8.36
N SER A 174 2.86 25.74 -7.11
CA SER A 174 3.62 26.85 -6.54
C SER A 174 5.09 26.47 -6.36
N LYS A 175 5.94 27.44 -6.06
CA LYS A 175 7.36 27.21 -5.78
C LYS A 175 7.53 26.21 -4.63
N GLU A 176 6.85 26.43 -3.53
CA GLU A 176 6.95 25.61 -2.32
C GLU A 176 6.39 24.20 -2.54
N GLN A 177 5.31 24.09 -3.32
CA GLN A 177 4.76 22.80 -3.72
C GLN A 177 5.75 22.02 -4.60
N LYS A 178 6.42 22.68 -5.56
CA LYS A 178 7.48 22.04 -6.38
C LYS A 178 8.64 21.54 -5.52
N GLU A 179 9.13 22.38 -4.61
CA GLU A 179 10.26 22.01 -3.73
C GLU A 179 9.96 20.76 -2.90
N ILE A 180 8.75 20.64 -2.34
CA ILE A 180 8.35 19.43 -1.58
C ILE A 180 8.10 18.25 -2.53
N TYR A 181 7.45 18.48 -3.69
CA TYR A 181 7.17 17.43 -4.65
C TYR A 181 8.45 16.80 -5.21
N GLU A 182 9.41 17.63 -5.63
CA GLU A 182 10.72 17.18 -6.12
C GLU A 182 11.47 16.36 -5.07
N LEU A 183 11.43 16.78 -3.80
CA LEU A 183 12.04 16.03 -2.71
C LEU A 183 11.41 14.65 -2.54
N VAL A 184 10.06 14.56 -2.53
CA VAL A 184 9.35 13.28 -2.41
C VAL A 184 9.63 12.40 -3.63
N LEU A 185 9.63 12.98 -4.83
CA LEU A 185 9.89 12.27 -6.09
C LEU A 185 11.31 11.72 -6.16
N GLU A 186 12.32 12.48 -5.74
CA GLU A 186 13.72 12.05 -5.68
C GLU A 186 13.89 10.85 -4.74
N VAL A 187 13.28 10.93 -3.56
CA VAL A 187 13.32 9.83 -2.59
C VAL A 187 12.58 8.60 -3.11
N GLN A 188 11.43 8.77 -3.77
CA GLN A 188 10.66 7.68 -4.35
C GLN A 188 11.45 6.98 -5.46
N LYS A 189 12.05 7.73 -6.40
CA LYS A 189 12.89 7.18 -7.46
C LYS A 189 14.09 6.41 -6.87
N THR A 190 14.79 7.01 -5.92
CA THR A 190 15.93 6.37 -5.22
C THR A 190 15.50 5.07 -4.52
N ALA A 191 14.34 5.06 -3.88
CA ALA A 191 13.82 3.85 -3.23
C ALA A 191 13.51 2.76 -4.26
N ILE A 192 12.84 3.09 -5.38
CA ILE A 192 12.54 2.15 -6.47
C ILE A 192 13.82 1.56 -7.08
N GLU A 193 14.84 2.36 -7.36
CA GLU A 193 16.14 1.89 -7.89
C GLU A 193 16.83 0.89 -6.95
N ASN A 194 16.52 0.96 -5.66
CA ASN A 194 17.03 0.04 -4.65
C ASN A 194 16.13 -1.19 -4.45
N VAL A 195 14.99 -1.30 -5.09
CA VAL A 195 14.17 -2.52 -5.07
C VAL A 195 14.83 -3.58 -5.94
N LYS A 196 15.47 -4.56 -5.31
CA LYS A 196 16.16 -5.68 -5.96
C LYS A 196 16.28 -6.87 -5.03
N PRO A 197 16.54 -8.08 -5.53
CA PRO A 197 16.77 -9.24 -4.69
C PRO A 197 17.86 -9.00 -3.64
N GLY A 198 17.58 -9.40 -2.40
CA GLY A 198 18.49 -9.24 -1.27
C GLY A 198 18.35 -7.95 -0.48
N GLN A 199 17.68 -6.92 -1.00
CA GLN A 199 17.28 -5.73 -0.24
C GLN A 199 16.11 -6.04 0.71
N THR A 200 15.77 -5.09 1.57
CA THR A 200 14.73 -5.24 2.61
C THR A 200 13.92 -3.97 2.76
N PHE A 201 12.71 -4.06 3.32
CA PHE A 201 11.94 -2.87 3.69
C PHE A 201 12.68 -1.96 4.68
N GLU A 202 13.37 -2.52 5.66
CA GLU A 202 14.17 -1.76 6.62
C GLU A 202 15.25 -0.92 5.93
N GLY A 203 15.92 -1.51 4.92
CA GLY A 203 16.92 -0.79 4.13
C GLY A 203 16.32 0.34 3.31
N LEU A 204 15.17 0.12 2.67
CA LEU A 204 14.44 1.14 1.92
C LEU A 204 13.94 2.26 2.84
N GLN A 205 13.34 1.89 3.97
CA GLN A 205 12.83 2.84 4.97
C GLN A 205 13.94 3.74 5.51
N SER A 206 15.09 3.16 5.87
CA SER A 206 16.25 3.90 6.35
C SER A 206 16.76 4.89 5.30
N GLY A 207 16.80 4.48 4.03
CA GLY A 207 17.17 5.33 2.91
C GLY A 207 16.18 6.50 2.72
N ALA A 208 14.88 6.22 2.76
CA ALA A 208 13.83 7.23 2.66
C ALA A 208 13.89 8.25 3.82
N ILE A 209 13.99 7.78 5.06
CA ILE A 209 14.13 8.65 6.25
C ILE A 209 15.33 9.58 6.08
N LYS A 210 16.49 9.04 5.65
CA LYS A 210 17.70 9.84 5.45
C LYS A 210 17.49 10.88 4.34
N GLY A 211 16.97 10.48 3.19
CA GLY A 211 16.71 11.36 2.05
C GLY A 211 15.75 12.49 2.39
N LEU A 212 14.59 12.16 2.98
CA LEU A 212 13.60 13.15 3.41
C LEU A 212 14.17 14.10 4.47
N THR A 213 14.89 13.59 5.48
CA THR A 213 15.50 14.43 6.52
C THR A 213 16.53 15.41 5.94
N GLN A 214 17.36 14.95 4.99
CA GLN A 214 18.32 15.79 4.29
C GLN A 214 17.65 16.89 3.48
N GLY A 215 16.60 16.53 2.71
CA GLY A 215 15.84 17.48 1.92
C GLY A 215 15.09 18.51 2.77
N LEU A 216 14.39 18.08 3.82
CA LEU A 216 13.71 18.97 4.76
C LEU A 216 14.69 19.93 5.44
N LYS A 217 15.89 19.47 5.80
CA LYS A 217 16.95 20.35 6.31
C LYS A 217 17.43 21.35 5.26
N LYS A 218 17.63 20.92 4.00
CA LYS A 218 18.05 21.80 2.89
C LYS A 218 17.03 22.90 2.64
N LEU A 219 15.73 22.60 2.76
CA LEU A 219 14.63 23.56 2.66
C LEU A 219 14.45 24.42 3.92
N GLY A 220 15.23 24.19 4.98
CA GLY A 220 15.14 24.96 6.23
C GLY A 220 13.97 24.57 7.13
N LEU A 221 13.23 23.51 6.79
CA LEU A 221 12.08 23.01 7.54
C LEU A 221 12.50 22.17 8.76
N LEU A 222 13.72 21.58 8.73
CA LEU A 222 14.36 20.95 9.87
C LEU A 222 15.71 21.62 10.16
N LYS A 223 16.05 21.76 11.44
CA LYS A 223 17.32 22.40 11.91
C LYS A 223 18.07 21.45 12.82
N GLY A 224 19.35 21.19 12.54
CA GLY A 224 20.21 20.33 13.34
C GLY A 224 21.16 19.46 12.51
N GLN A 225 21.84 18.55 13.16
CA GLN A 225 22.67 17.54 12.49
C GLN A 225 21.79 16.37 12.05
N ILE A 226 22.01 15.85 10.84
CA ILE A 226 21.17 14.79 10.24
C ILE A 226 21.04 13.58 11.16
N ASP A 227 22.13 13.07 11.69
CA ASP A 227 22.10 11.88 12.55
C ASP A 227 21.30 12.12 13.85
N GLN A 228 21.37 13.35 14.40
CA GLN A 228 20.58 13.73 15.57
C GLN A 228 19.09 13.85 15.23
N LEU A 229 18.75 14.44 14.07
CA LEU A 229 17.37 14.56 13.60
C LEU A 229 16.74 13.18 13.34
N ILE A 230 17.50 12.24 12.79
CA ILE A 230 17.06 10.87 12.59
C ILE A 230 16.90 10.15 13.94
N LYS A 231 17.89 10.25 14.82
CA LYS A 231 17.86 9.60 16.14
C LYS A 231 16.73 10.12 17.04
N SER A 232 16.41 11.41 16.96
CA SER A 232 15.29 12.01 17.70
C SER A 232 13.95 11.87 16.99
N GLU A 233 13.93 11.23 15.82
CA GLU A 233 12.76 11.05 14.97
C GLU A 233 12.06 12.37 14.58
N ALA A 234 12.80 13.49 14.52
CA ALA A 234 12.26 14.81 14.18
C ALA A 234 11.59 14.84 12.77
N TYR A 235 11.97 13.92 11.89
CA TYR A 235 11.33 13.74 10.58
C TYR A 235 9.85 13.29 10.69
N LYS A 236 9.44 12.68 11.81
CA LYS A 236 8.05 12.21 11.99
C LYS A 236 7.02 13.33 12.05
N ASP A 237 7.43 14.57 12.28
CA ASP A 237 6.55 15.74 12.14
C ASP A 237 6.12 15.98 10.67
N PHE A 238 6.78 15.31 9.71
CA PHE A 238 6.58 15.45 8.27
C PHE A 238 6.32 14.11 7.56
N TYR A 239 6.90 13.02 8.05
CA TYR A 239 6.81 11.69 7.47
C TYR A 239 6.65 10.64 8.58
N MET A 240 5.46 10.07 8.72
CA MET A 240 5.07 9.26 9.87
C MET A 240 4.60 7.84 9.51
N HIS A 241 4.80 7.38 8.29
CA HIS A 241 4.42 6.04 7.85
C HIS A 241 5.60 5.25 7.24
N GLY A 242 5.36 4.01 6.85
CA GLY A 242 6.33 3.17 6.17
C GLY A 242 6.58 3.60 4.73
N ILE A 243 7.70 3.16 4.15
CA ILE A 243 8.02 3.41 2.73
C ILE A 243 7.13 2.60 1.79
N GLY A 244 6.42 1.59 2.30
CA GLY A 244 5.56 0.71 1.53
C GLY A 244 5.21 -0.57 2.27
N HIS A 245 4.43 -1.41 1.60
CA HIS A 245 3.92 -2.68 2.11
C HIS A 245 3.86 -3.72 1.00
N TRP A 246 3.62 -5.00 1.36
CA TRP A 246 3.32 -6.04 0.39
C TRP A 246 1.99 -5.75 -0.29
N LEU A 247 1.91 -6.07 -1.58
CA LEU A 247 0.72 -5.90 -2.42
C LEU A 247 0.40 -7.23 -3.12
N GLY A 248 -0.88 -7.56 -3.26
CA GLY A 248 -1.31 -8.78 -3.92
C GLY A 248 -2.82 -8.93 -3.99
N MET A 249 -3.36 -10.00 -3.40
CA MET A 249 -4.80 -10.20 -3.30
C MET A 249 -5.45 -9.20 -2.33
N ASP A 250 -4.71 -8.76 -1.33
CA ASP A 250 -5.10 -7.64 -0.48
C ASP A 250 -4.19 -6.44 -0.78
N VAL A 251 -4.69 -5.22 -0.55
CA VAL A 251 -3.90 -3.98 -0.67
C VAL A 251 -2.73 -4.03 0.30
N HIS A 252 -3.00 -4.26 1.57
CA HIS A 252 -2.00 -4.60 2.58
C HIS A 252 -1.88 -6.13 2.62
N ASP A 253 -1.14 -6.69 1.64
CA ASP A 253 -1.09 -8.13 1.46
C ASP A 253 -0.35 -8.83 2.59
N VAL A 254 -0.72 -10.07 2.81
CA VAL A 254 -0.12 -10.92 3.83
C VAL A 254 1.32 -11.29 3.48
N GLY A 255 2.08 -11.63 4.51
CA GLY A 255 3.49 -12.01 4.39
C GLY A 255 4.32 -11.40 5.52
N SER A 256 5.25 -12.17 6.05
CA SER A 256 6.11 -11.66 7.12
C SER A 256 7.10 -10.63 6.58
N TYR A 257 7.31 -9.54 7.33
CA TYR A 257 8.39 -8.57 7.09
C TYR A 257 9.72 -9.02 7.70
N MET A 258 9.69 -10.08 8.51
CA MET A 258 10.86 -10.67 9.15
C MET A 258 11.09 -12.09 8.67
N ASP A 259 12.34 -12.53 8.65
CA ASP A 259 12.70 -13.92 8.43
C ASP A 259 12.59 -14.75 9.74
N GLU A 260 12.83 -16.05 9.66
CA GLU A 260 12.77 -16.96 10.81
C GLU A 260 13.77 -16.62 11.93
N LYS A 261 14.79 -15.79 11.64
CA LYS A 261 15.80 -15.33 12.60
C LYS A 261 15.48 -13.94 13.16
N GLY A 262 14.29 -13.40 12.87
CA GLY A 262 13.88 -12.07 13.31
C GLY A 262 14.63 -10.92 12.62
N LYS A 263 15.24 -11.17 11.45
CA LYS A 263 15.86 -10.13 10.61
C LYS A 263 14.88 -9.70 9.52
N SER A 264 15.02 -8.47 9.05
CA SER A 264 14.20 -7.96 7.95
C SER A 264 14.30 -8.88 6.73
N LYS A 265 13.12 -9.32 6.22
CA LYS A 265 13.01 -10.28 5.10
C LYS A 265 13.60 -9.69 3.84
N LYS A 266 14.48 -10.46 3.21
CA LYS A 266 15.09 -10.07 1.93
C LYS A 266 14.11 -10.24 0.79
N PHE A 267 14.06 -9.24 -0.08
CA PHE A 267 13.26 -9.31 -1.30
C PHE A 267 13.72 -10.46 -2.21
N GLN A 268 12.76 -11.11 -2.85
CA GLN A 268 12.95 -12.18 -3.79
C GLN A 268 12.16 -11.89 -5.09
N PRO A 269 12.61 -12.41 -6.25
CA PRO A 269 11.85 -12.27 -7.48
C PRO A 269 10.43 -12.83 -7.35
N GLY A 270 9.44 -12.08 -7.84
CA GLY A 270 8.03 -12.39 -7.73
C GLY A 270 7.33 -11.73 -6.54
N MET A 271 8.05 -11.09 -5.63
CA MET A 271 7.43 -10.22 -4.62
C MET A 271 6.94 -8.93 -5.26
N VAL A 272 5.79 -8.42 -4.82
CA VAL A 272 5.23 -7.12 -5.22
C VAL A 272 5.01 -6.29 -3.97
N LEU A 273 5.38 -5.01 -4.05
CA LEU A 273 5.31 -4.06 -2.95
C LEU A 273 5.00 -2.65 -3.46
N THR A 274 4.48 -1.79 -2.58
CA THR A 274 4.34 -0.35 -2.85
C THR A 274 5.62 0.40 -2.49
N ILE A 275 5.87 1.53 -3.13
CA ILE A 275 6.88 2.53 -2.76
C ILE A 275 6.21 3.89 -2.74
N GLU A 276 5.98 4.42 -1.54
CA GLU A 276 5.04 5.51 -1.27
C GLU A 276 5.57 6.59 -0.31
N PRO A 277 6.76 7.13 -0.45
CA PRO A 277 7.20 8.22 0.42
C PRO A 277 6.25 9.41 0.32
N GLY A 278 6.13 10.16 1.42
CA GLY A 278 5.33 11.38 1.47
C GLY A 278 5.87 12.41 2.45
N ILE A 279 5.43 13.64 2.28
CA ILE A 279 5.65 14.75 3.23
C ILE A 279 4.31 15.41 3.50
N TYR A 280 4.00 15.60 4.77
CA TYR A 280 2.74 16.18 5.24
C TYR A 280 3.02 17.30 6.22
N ILE A 281 2.75 18.54 5.83
CA ILE A 281 3.05 19.73 6.62
C ILE A 281 1.75 20.30 7.17
N SER A 282 1.43 19.93 8.41
CA SER A 282 0.20 20.39 9.05
C SER A 282 0.05 21.91 8.98
N LYS A 283 -1.14 22.39 8.64
CA LYS A 283 -1.48 23.81 8.69
C LYS A 283 -1.27 24.44 10.08
N LYS A 284 -1.35 23.60 11.13
CA LYS A 284 -1.13 23.99 12.54
C LYS A 284 0.35 24.05 12.93
N ASN A 285 1.28 23.54 12.09
CA ASN A 285 2.70 23.55 12.39
C ASN A 285 3.26 24.99 12.30
N ARG A 286 3.50 25.61 13.45
CA ARG A 286 4.01 26.98 13.56
C ARG A 286 5.54 27.06 13.44
N ASN A 287 6.24 25.93 13.41
CA ASN A 287 7.69 25.86 13.30
C ASN A 287 8.20 25.96 11.86
N VAL A 288 7.28 25.95 10.89
CA VAL A 288 7.60 26.07 9.47
C VAL A 288 7.01 27.36 8.89
N PRO A 289 7.60 27.92 7.82
CA PRO A 289 7.06 29.08 7.12
C PRO A 289 5.63 28.86 6.66
N LEU A 290 4.83 29.94 6.58
CA LEU A 290 3.39 29.87 6.29
C LEU A 290 3.09 29.25 4.93
N GLU A 291 3.93 29.52 3.94
CA GLU A 291 3.83 29.09 2.55
C GLU A 291 3.93 27.58 2.35
N TYR A 292 4.54 26.85 3.30
CA TYR A 292 4.61 25.37 3.27
C TYR A 292 3.46 24.70 4.02
N ARG A 293 2.70 25.44 4.84
CA ARG A 293 1.67 24.83 5.70
C ARG A 293 0.48 24.36 4.89
N GLY A 294 0.00 23.16 5.20
CA GLY A 294 -1.12 22.52 4.52
C GLY A 294 -0.71 21.80 3.23
N ILE A 295 0.60 21.67 2.96
CA ILE A 295 1.09 20.86 1.85
C ILE A 295 1.19 19.39 2.31
N GLY A 296 0.43 18.51 1.66
CA GLY A 296 0.54 17.06 1.77
C GLY A 296 0.83 16.47 0.39
N ILE A 297 1.92 15.72 0.27
CA ILE A 297 2.36 15.10 -0.99
C ILE A 297 2.77 13.66 -0.71
N ARG A 298 2.19 12.72 -1.44
CA ARG A 298 2.60 11.32 -1.56
C ARG A 298 2.72 10.96 -3.03
N ILE A 299 3.73 10.19 -3.37
CA ILE A 299 3.94 9.63 -4.72
C ILE A 299 4.21 8.15 -4.55
N GLU A 300 3.35 7.33 -5.14
CA GLU A 300 3.34 5.89 -4.94
C GLU A 300 3.24 5.13 -6.24
N ASP A 301 4.00 4.05 -6.32
CA ASP A 301 3.96 3.08 -7.41
C ASP A 301 3.99 1.65 -6.89
N ASP A 302 3.33 0.73 -7.62
CA ASP A 302 3.43 -0.71 -7.47
C ASP A 302 4.72 -1.23 -8.12
N VAL A 303 5.52 -1.97 -7.36
CA VAL A 303 6.84 -2.43 -7.79
C VAL A 303 6.99 -3.93 -7.65
N LEU A 304 7.23 -4.62 -8.77
CA LEU A 304 7.54 -6.04 -8.84
C LEU A 304 9.06 -6.25 -8.73
N VAL A 305 9.49 -7.09 -7.80
CA VAL A 305 10.89 -7.53 -7.71
C VAL A 305 11.17 -8.53 -8.85
N THR A 306 12.17 -8.24 -9.68
CA THR A 306 12.62 -9.11 -10.77
C THR A 306 13.92 -9.86 -10.40
N LYS A 307 14.47 -10.66 -11.30
CA LYS A 307 15.70 -11.41 -11.06
C LYS A 307 16.93 -10.51 -10.82
N SER A 308 16.96 -9.30 -11.40
CA SER A 308 18.13 -8.41 -11.37
C SER A 308 17.85 -7.00 -10.89
N GLY A 309 16.62 -6.68 -10.52
CA GLY A 309 16.18 -5.34 -10.10
C GLY A 309 14.68 -5.33 -9.87
N CYS A 310 13.96 -4.37 -10.46
CA CYS A 310 12.51 -4.28 -10.35
C CYS A 310 11.84 -3.85 -11.66
N GLU A 311 10.53 -3.97 -11.67
CA GLU A 311 9.62 -3.43 -12.68
C GLU A 311 8.55 -2.60 -11.98
N VAL A 312 8.35 -1.36 -12.39
CA VAL A 312 7.25 -0.51 -11.92
C VAL A 312 6.02 -0.84 -12.76
N LEU A 313 5.01 -1.46 -12.13
CA LEU A 313 3.78 -1.88 -12.81
C LEU A 313 2.93 -0.68 -13.25
N THR A 314 3.03 0.43 -12.51
CA THR A 314 2.27 1.67 -12.69
C THR A 314 3.02 2.75 -13.48
N LYS A 315 4.13 2.40 -14.13
CA LYS A 315 5.03 3.32 -14.85
C LYS A 315 4.37 4.19 -15.91
N ALA A 316 3.20 3.79 -16.41
CA ALA A 316 2.47 4.51 -17.45
C ALA A 316 1.72 5.74 -16.91
N LEU A 317 1.71 5.95 -15.58
CA LEU A 317 1.14 7.14 -14.96
C LEU A 317 2.25 8.17 -14.71
N PRO A 318 2.20 9.35 -15.33
CA PRO A 318 3.19 10.41 -15.13
C PRO A 318 3.38 10.81 -13.67
N LYS A 319 4.63 11.16 -13.33
CA LYS A 319 5.01 11.67 -12.01
C LYS A 319 6.06 12.78 -12.06
N GLU A 320 6.57 13.10 -13.24
CA GLU A 320 7.43 14.27 -13.41
C GLU A 320 6.57 15.54 -13.45
N ILE A 321 7.05 16.61 -12.83
CA ILE A 321 6.31 17.89 -12.74
C ILE A 321 5.92 18.40 -14.12
N ASP A 322 6.88 18.45 -15.05
CA ASP A 322 6.65 18.99 -16.40
C ASP A 322 5.64 18.17 -17.19
N GLU A 323 5.62 16.84 -17.01
CA GLU A 323 4.63 15.95 -17.64
C GLU A 323 3.23 16.21 -17.08
N ILE A 324 3.10 16.32 -15.74
CA ILE A 324 1.83 16.60 -15.08
C ILE A 324 1.28 17.97 -15.50
N GLU A 325 2.10 19.02 -15.39
CA GLU A 325 1.70 20.38 -15.79
C GLU A 325 1.30 20.44 -17.28
N SER A 326 2.04 19.72 -18.15
CA SER A 326 1.71 19.65 -19.58
C SER A 326 0.36 18.96 -19.86
N ILE A 327 0.06 17.87 -19.16
CA ILE A 327 -1.22 17.15 -19.31
C ILE A 327 -2.37 18.02 -18.81
N MET A 328 -2.19 18.72 -17.70
CA MET A 328 -3.24 19.56 -17.10
C MET A 328 -3.46 20.85 -17.88
N ALA A 329 -2.45 21.38 -18.58
CA ALA A 329 -2.57 22.57 -19.42
C ALA A 329 -3.42 22.37 -20.70
N ILE A 330 -3.63 21.12 -21.12
CA ILE A 330 -4.43 20.78 -22.31
C ILE A 330 -5.94 20.77 -21.99
N ASN A 331 -6.31 20.83 -20.72
CA ASN A 331 -7.68 20.79 -20.22
C ASN A 331 -8.19 22.18 -19.84
#